data_0c697cdf93037a3cd78a1148fba159a2
#
_entry.id   0c697cdf93037a3cd78a1148fba159a2
#
_cell.length_a   1.000
_cell.length_b   1.000
_cell.length_c   1.000
_cell.angle_alpha   90.00
_cell.angle_beta   90.00
_cell.angle_gamma   90.00
#
_symmetry.space_group_name_H-M   'P 1'
#
loop_
_entity.id
_entity.type
_entity.pdbx_description
1 polymer ?
#
loop_
_entity_poly.entity_id
_entity_poly.type
_entity_poly.pdbx_seq_one_letter_code
_entity_poly.pdbx_strand_id
1 'polypeptide(L)'
;MKNILKSLDWAIKTANNNSHGYDQKNRTGPDYDCSSFVAAALIQGGFKINKNSTTRNLLTQLVKEGFQIVTDPEKKPGDIFLNPGEHVIMMCGNDNIVHASINENGKISGGRTGDQTGKEICTRKFYAPAGGWKYHLRYFEKKATPEITDNLINEVIRGKYGNGAERKEKLKKLGFSDAEIKKIQSLVNKKLKEVKK
;
A
#
# COMPACT_ATOMS: atom_id res chain seq x y z
N MET A 1 0.83 4.83 11.60
CA MET A 1 -0.08 5.13 10.47
C MET A 1 0.66 4.76 9.19
N LYS A 2 0.00 4.08 8.25
CA LYS A 2 0.60 3.72 6.94
C LYS A 2 0.68 4.95 6.05
N ASN A 3 1.79 5.14 5.36
CA ASN A 3 2.00 6.27 4.47
C ASN A 3 2.83 5.83 3.25
N ILE A 4 2.20 5.73 2.09
CA ILE A 4 2.85 5.28 0.85
C ILE A 4 3.88 6.29 0.33
N LEU A 5 3.66 7.59 0.54
CA LEU A 5 4.62 8.61 0.13
C LEU A 5 5.89 8.58 0.98
N LYS A 6 5.78 8.21 2.27
CA LYS A 6 6.97 7.97 3.12
C LYS A 6 7.76 6.75 2.64
N SER A 7 7.06 5.69 2.19
CA SER A 7 7.72 4.53 1.56
C SER A 7 8.50 4.95 0.31
N LEU A 8 7.86 5.75 -0.52
CA LEU A 8 8.45 6.24 -1.76
C LEU A 8 9.65 7.15 -1.52
N ASP A 9 9.55 8.09 -0.56
CA ASP A 9 10.65 8.97 -0.17
C ASP A 9 11.88 8.16 0.26
N TRP A 10 11.69 7.14 1.10
CA TRP A 10 12.77 6.24 1.49
C TRP A 10 13.37 5.50 0.28
N ALA A 11 12.53 4.97 -0.62
CA ALA A 11 12.99 4.27 -1.82
C ALA A 11 13.84 5.17 -2.72
N ILE A 12 13.42 6.41 -2.96
CA ILE A 12 14.16 7.37 -3.77
C ILE A 12 15.48 7.76 -3.09
N LYS A 13 15.48 7.99 -1.77
CA LYS A 13 16.70 8.30 -1.01
C LYS A 13 17.70 7.15 -1.07
N THR A 14 17.22 5.92 -0.94
CA THR A 14 18.06 4.71 -1.05
C THR A 14 18.64 4.56 -2.46
N ALA A 15 17.85 4.82 -3.51
CA ALA A 15 18.30 4.78 -4.90
C ALA A 15 19.34 5.88 -5.23
N ASN A 16 19.40 6.95 -4.46
CA ASN A 16 20.39 8.02 -4.60
C ASN A 16 21.60 7.85 -3.66
N ASN A 17 21.71 6.71 -3.00
CA ASN A 17 22.77 6.43 -2.04
C ASN A 17 23.55 5.17 -2.45
N ASN A 18 24.71 5.34 -3.02
CA ASN A 18 25.55 4.26 -3.53
C ASN A 18 26.08 3.29 -2.45
N SER A 19 25.78 3.49 -1.16
CA SER A 19 26.05 2.50 -0.12
C SER A 19 25.08 1.31 -0.14
N HIS A 20 24.07 1.34 -1.02
CA HIS A 20 23.07 0.30 -1.22
C HIS A 20 23.15 -0.23 -2.65
N GLY A 21 23.33 -1.53 -2.81
CA GLY A 21 23.41 -2.19 -4.10
C GLY A 21 22.44 -3.35 -4.25
N TYR A 22 22.65 -4.16 -5.28
CA TYR A 22 21.79 -5.29 -5.60
C TYR A 22 22.43 -6.63 -5.20
N ASP A 23 21.77 -7.40 -4.34
CA ASP A 23 22.13 -8.79 -4.06
C ASP A 23 20.88 -9.61 -3.67
N GLN A 24 20.73 -10.83 -4.23
CA GLN A 24 19.66 -11.76 -3.85
C GLN A 24 19.97 -12.62 -2.63
N LYS A 25 21.23 -12.75 -2.21
CA LYS A 25 21.62 -13.49 -1.01
C LYS A 25 21.58 -12.58 0.22
N ASN A 26 22.25 -11.43 0.15
CA ASN A 26 22.34 -10.46 1.24
C ASN A 26 21.36 -9.29 1.01
N ARG A 27 20.05 -9.60 1.04
CA ARG A 27 18.98 -8.76 0.53
C ARG A 27 18.14 -8.04 1.58
N THR A 28 18.61 -7.95 2.82
CA THR A 28 17.85 -7.30 3.91
C THR A 28 18.53 -6.06 4.49
N GLY A 29 19.41 -5.47 3.68
CA GLY A 29 20.27 -4.33 3.98
C GLY A 29 21.72 -4.74 4.28
N PRO A 30 22.70 -3.94 3.83
CA PRO A 30 22.53 -2.68 3.06
C PRO A 30 22.10 -2.88 1.61
N ASP A 31 22.30 -4.08 1.03
CA ASP A 31 21.91 -4.42 -0.34
C ASP A 31 20.51 -5.06 -0.38
N TYR A 32 19.87 -4.98 -1.53
CA TYR A 32 18.51 -5.47 -1.72
C TYR A 32 18.35 -6.14 -3.08
N ASP A 33 17.41 -7.09 -3.19
CA ASP A 33 16.81 -7.45 -4.46
C ASP A 33 15.52 -6.64 -4.73
N CYS A 34 14.88 -6.84 -5.87
CA CYS A 34 13.69 -6.08 -6.24
C CYS A 34 12.55 -6.19 -5.19
N SER A 35 12.34 -7.37 -4.64
CA SER A 35 11.25 -7.63 -3.69
C SER A 35 11.56 -7.16 -2.27
N SER A 36 12.78 -7.36 -1.81
CA SER A 36 13.20 -6.90 -0.49
C SER A 36 13.38 -5.38 -0.43
N PHE A 37 13.77 -4.74 -1.53
CA PHE A 37 13.79 -3.29 -1.68
C PHE A 37 12.40 -2.68 -1.49
N VAL A 38 11.41 -3.18 -2.23
CA VAL A 38 10.02 -2.72 -2.09
C VAL A 38 9.48 -3.04 -0.69
N ALA A 39 9.79 -4.22 -0.13
CA ALA A 39 9.39 -4.56 1.24
C ALA A 39 10.00 -3.60 2.27
N ALA A 40 11.29 -3.29 2.16
CA ALA A 40 11.97 -2.33 3.05
C ALA A 40 11.35 -0.94 2.97
N ALA A 41 11.09 -0.44 1.75
CA ALA A 41 10.42 0.84 1.53
C ALA A 41 9.04 0.87 2.20
N LEU A 42 8.23 -0.17 2.03
CA LEU A 42 6.91 -0.26 2.63
C LEU A 42 6.97 -0.33 4.16
N ILE A 43 7.93 -1.05 4.74
CA ILE A 43 8.15 -1.10 6.19
C ILE A 43 8.44 0.30 6.74
N GLN A 44 9.26 1.11 6.05
CA GLN A 44 9.53 2.50 6.43
C GLN A 44 8.28 3.38 6.38
N GLY A 45 7.35 3.06 5.48
CA GLY A 45 6.02 3.68 5.42
C GLY A 45 5.02 3.17 6.45
N GLY A 46 5.42 2.24 7.33
CA GLY A 46 4.55 1.70 8.39
C GLY A 46 3.65 0.54 7.97
N PHE A 47 3.91 -0.07 6.80
CA PHE A 47 3.23 -1.28 6.35
C PHE A 47 3.82 -2.52 7.02
N LYS A 48 2.99 -3.52 7.31
CA LYS A 48 3.41 -4.78 7.92
C LYS A 48 3.75 -5.82 6.83
N ILE A 49 4.87 -5.62 6.18
CA ILE A 49 5.43 -6.53 5.16
C ILE A 49 6.58 -7.31 5.78
N ASN A 50 6.72 -8.58 5.40
CA ASN A 50 7.89 -9.36 5.79
C ASN A 50 9.13 -8.88 5.01
N LYS A 51 10.21 -8.53 5.70
CA LYS A 51 11.47 -8.09 5.08
C LYS A 51 12.07 -9.13 4.12
N ASN A 52 11.77 -10.41 4.33
CA ASN A 52 12.23 -11.52 3.47
C ASN A 52 11.25 -11.85 2.33
N SER A 53 10.28 -10.94 2.03
CA SER A 53 9.33 -11.15 0.95
C SER A 53 10.03 -11.40 -0.38
N THR A 54 9.40 -12.24 -1.20
CA THR A 54 9.76 -12.47 -2.60
C THR A 54 8.63 -12.01 -3.50
N THR A 55 8.91 -11.80 -4.77
CA THR A 55 7.84 -11.45 -5.74
C THR A 55 6.70 -12.47 -5.77
N ARG A 56 6.95 -13.75 -5.39
CA ARG A 56 5.93 -14.81 -5.35
C ARG A 56 4.92 -14.63 -4.22
N ASN A 57 5.32 -14.09 -3.07
CA ASN A 57 4.46 -13.95 -1.89
C ASN A 57 4.06 -12.49 -1.58
N LEU A 58 4.60 -11.53 -2.31
CA LEU A 58 4.40 -10.11 -2.07
C LEU A 58 2.94 -9.69 -2.35
N LEU A 59 2.30 -10.23 -3.38
CA LEU A 59 0.91 -9.91 -3.73
C LEU A 59 -0.04 -10.06 -2.54
N THR A 60 0.00 -11.22 -1.89
CA THR A 60 -0.89 -11.53 -0.75
C THR A 60 -0.67 -10.56 0.41
N GLN A 61 0.60 -10.18 0.66
CA GLN A 61 0.93 -9.24 1.72
C GLN A 61 0.46 -7.81 1.39
N LEU A 62 0.65 -7.37 0.14
CA LEU A 62 0.20 -6.05 -0.33
C LEU A 62 -1.32 -5.92 -0.19
N VAL A 63 -2.08 -6.92 -0.64
CA VAL A 63 -3.55 -6.91 -0.51
C VAL A 63 -3.99 -6.87 0.96
N LYS A 64 -3.35 -7.64 1.84
CA LYS A 64 -3.60 -7.61 3.29
C LYS A 64 -3.33 -6.22 3.88
N GLU A 65 -2.35 -5.52 3.37
CA GLU A 65 -1.97 -4.19 3.83
C GLU A 65 -2.82 -3.05 3.24
N GLY A 66 -3.73 -3.34 2.32
CA GLY A 66 -4.71 -2.40 1.76
C GLY A 66 -4.43 -1.96 0.33
N PHE A 67 -3.48 -2.61 -0.33
CA PHE A 67 -3.33 -2.44 -1.77
C PHE A 67 -4.45 -3.17 -2.52
N GLN A 68 -4.91 -2.57 -3.60
CA GLN A 68 -5.91 -3.17 -4.50
C GLN A 68 -5.33 -3.26 -5.90
N ILE A 69 -5.72 -4.31 -6.62
CA ILE A 69 -5.43 -4.42 -8.06
C ILE A 69 -6.31 -3.41 -8.77
N VAL A 70 -5.69 -2.56 -9.58
CA VAL A 70 -6.39 -1.53 -10.36
C VAL A 70 -6.19 -1.78 -11.85
N THR A 71 -7.21 -1.43 -12.63
CA THR A 71 -7.21 -1.48 -14.11
C THR A 71 -7.04 -0.10 -14.71
N ASP A 72 -6.92 0.93 -13.88
CA ASP A 72 -6.71 2.31 -14.25
C ASP A 72 -5.38 2.44 -15.02
N PRO A 73 -5.36 3.01 -16.24
CA PRO A 73 -4.13 3.21 -16.99
C PRO A 73 -3.22 4.30 -16.39
N GLU A 74 -3.77 5.18 -15.54
CA GLU A 74 -2.99 6.20 -14.84
C GLU A 74 -2.07 5.55 -13.81
N LYS A 75 -0.78 5.89 -13.86
CA LYS A 75 0.24 5.47 -12.90
C LYS A 75 0.49 6.57 -11.89
N LYS A 76 0.23 6.29 -10.61
CA LYS A 76 0.40 7.25 -9.50
C LYS A 76 1.65 6.95 -8.68
N PRO A 77 2.28 7.97 -8.06
CA PRO A 77 3.36 7.76 -7.12
C PRO A 77 2.96 6.78 -6.01
N GLY A 78 3.81 5.78 -5.78
CA GLY A 78 3.55 4.70 -4.83
C GLY A 78 2.78 3.50 -5.40
N ASP A 79 2.33 3.54 -6.65
CA ASP A 79 1.80 2.35 -7.31
C ASP A 79 2.90 1.30 -7.47
N ILE A 80 2.53 0.03 -7.32
CA ILE A 80 3.45 -1.10 -7.43
C ILE A 80 3.04 -1.94 -8.64
N PHE A 81 4.01 -2.22 -9.52
CA PHE A 81 3.85 -3.17 -10.61
C PHE A 81 4.61 -4.45 -10.29
N LEU A 82 3.93 -5.59 -10.40
CA LEU A 82 4.43 -6.88 -9.92
C LEU A 82 4.21 -7.99 -10.94
N ASN A 83 5.29 -8.70 -11.27
CA ASN A 83 5.29 -10.01 -11.91
C ASN A 83 5.78 -11.06 -10.90
N PRO A 84 4.88 -11.92 -10.36
CA PRO A 84 5.28 -12.96 -9.41
C PRO A 84 6.31 -13.91 -9.99
N GLY A 85 7.40 -14.10 -9.26
CA GLY A 85 8.53 -14.96 -9.68
C GLY A 85 9.55 -14.25 -10.57
N GLU A 86 9.31 -13.00 -10.94
CA GLU A 86 10.17 -12.24 -11.86
C GLU A 86 10.64 -10.93 -11.23
N HIS A 87 9.78 -9.90 -11.22
CA HIS A 87 10.19 -8.55 -10.84
C HIS A 87 9.08 -7.74 -10.18
N VAL A 88 9.48 -6.70 -9.43
CA VAL A 88 8.60 -5.70 -8.83
C VAL A 88 9.25 -4.32 -8.88
N ILE A 89 8.44 -3.30 -9.15
CA ILE A 89 8.85 -1.89 -9.21
C ILE A 89 7.84 -1.01 -8.46
N MET A 90 8.27 0.19 -8.07
CA MET A 90 7.41 1.21 -7.49
C MET A 90 7.43 2.47 -8.36
N MET A 91 6.27 3.04 -8.65
CA MET A 91 6.15 4.31 -9.37
C MET A 91 6.61 5.47 -8.49
N CYS A 92 7.44 6.36 -9.04
CA CYS A 92 7.88 7.57 -8.33
C CYS A 92 7.36 8.89 -8.93
N GLY A 93 6.50 8.81 -9.92
CA GLY A 93 5.88 9.97 -10.59
C GLY A 93 6.56 10.35 -11.89
N ASN A 94 5.91 11.20 -12.69
CA ASN A 94 6.41 11.66 -13.99
C ASN A 94 6.83 10.52 -14.92
N ASP A 95 6.07 9.43 -14.91
CA ASP A 95 6.35 8.20 -15.64
C ASP A 95 7.73 7.58 -15.32
N ASN A 96 8.22 7.79 -14.10
CA ASN A 96 9.43 7.16 -13.58
C ASN A 96 9.10 6.12 -12.53
N ILE A 97 10.00 5.15 -12.41
CA ILE A 97 10.00 4.10 -11.39
C ILE A 97 11.25 4.18 -10.53
N VAL A 98 11.19 3.58 -9.37
CA VAL A 98 12.33 3.23 -8.54
C VAL A 98 12.35 1.72 -8.32
N HIS A 99 13.50 1.10 -8.48
CA HIS A 99 13.66 -0.34 -8.34
C HIS A 99 15.10 -0.77 -8.03
N ALA A 100 15.27 -1.98 -7.49
CA ALA A 100 16.53 -2.69 -7.47
C ALA A 100 16.54 -3.68 -8.65
N SER A 101 17.60 -3.71 -9.45
CA SER A 101 17.64 -4.39 -10.73
C SER A 101 18.64 -5.56 -10.79
N ILE A 102 19.93 -5.27 -10.84
CA ILE A 102 20.99 -6.25 -11.02
C ILE A 102 22.31 -5.64 -10.54
N ASN A 103 23.28 -6.47 -10.09
CA ASN A 103 24.57 -5.97 -9.63
C ASN A 103 25.50 -5.52 -10.75
N GLU A 104 26.68 -4.98 -10.41
CA GLU A 104 27.70 -4.47 -11.32
C GLU A 104 28.21 -5.50 -12.34
N ASN A 105 28.09 -6.77 -12.02
CA ASN A 105 28.54 -7.88 -12.88
C ASN A 105 27.43 -8.40 -13.80
N GLY A 106 26.25 -7.77 -13.81
CA GLY A 106 25.08 -8.25 -14.54
C GLY A 106 24.51 -9.55 -13.97
N LYS A 107 24.72 -9.82 -12.67
CA LYS A 107 24.28 -11.04 -11.97
C LYS A 107 23.31 -10.71 -10.84
N ILE A 108 22.57 -11.73 -10.42
CA ILE A 108 21.61 -11.61 -9.32
C ILE A 108 22.24 -11.69 -7.93
N SER A 109 23.51 -12.09 -7.84
CA SER A 109 24.24 -12.19 -6.57
C SER A 109 25.76 -12.21 -6.79
N GLY A 110 26.53 -12.01 -5.72
CA GLY A 110 27.99 -12.06 -5.74
C GLY A 110 28.64 -10.78 -6.25
N GLY A 111 27.92 -9.65 -6.23
CA GLY A 111 28.48 -8.33 -6.39
C GLY A 111 29.16 -7.82 -5.13
N ARG A 112 29.74 -6.64 -5.21
CA ARG A 112 30.25 -5.90 -4.05
C ARG A 112 29.09 -5.18 -3.35
N THR A 113 29.19 -5.00 -2.05
CA THR A 113 28.22 -4.20 -1.29
C THR A 113 28.21 -2.77 -1.78
N GLY A 114 27.02 -2.21 -1.93
CA GLY A 114 26.76 -0.88 -2.49
C GLY A 114 26.58 -0.90 -4.01
N ASP A 115 26.12 0.21 -4.57
CA ASP A 115 25.92 0.38 -6.01
C ASP A 115 27.19 0.88 -6.67
N GLN A 116 27.81 0.03 -7.48
CA GLN A 116 29.05 0.28 -8.20
C GLN A 116 28.80 1.00 -9.53
N THR A 117 27.58 0.99 -10.02
CA THR A 117 27.20 1.45 -11.36
C THR A 117 26.28 2.66 -11.36
N GLY A 118 25.66 2.98 -10.22
CA GLY A 118 24.56 3.93 -10.12
C GLY A 118 23.26 3.44 -10.77
N LYS A 119 23.16 2.10 -11.02
CA LYS A 119 22.02 1.47 -11.71
C LYS A 119 21.49 0.22 -11.03
N GLU A 120 22.14 -0.22 -9.97
CA GLU A 120 21.73 -1.43 -9.23
C GLU A 120 20.43 -1.17 -8.47
N ILE A 121 20.36 -0.04 -7.76
CA ILE A 121 19.13 0.52 -7.22
C ILE A 121 18.99 1.94 -7.79
N CYS A 122 18.03 2.15 -8.68
CA CYS A 122 17.95 3.42 -9.39
C CYS A 122 16.53 3.86 -9.71
N THR A 123 16.41 5.13 -10.08
CA THR A 123 15.21 5.65 -10.74
C THR A 123 15.42 5.65 -12.25
N ARG A 124 14.39 5.30 -13.00
CA ARG A 124 14.38 5.33 -14.47
C ARG A 124 12.97 5.47 -15.03
N LYS A 125 12.85 5.66 -16.34
CA LYS A 125 11.55 5.66 -17.02
C LYS A 125 10.84 4.33 -16.85
N PHE A 126 9.52 4.40 -16.70
CA PHE A 126 8.65 3.22 -16.69
C PHE A 126 8.85 2.42 -17.98
N TYR A 127 8.82 1.12 -17.83
CA TYR A 127 8.87 0.17 -18.95
C TYR A 127 7.90 -0.98 -18.70
N ALA A 128 7.43 -1.59 -19.76
CA ALA A 128 6.72 -2.86 -19.70
C ALA A 128 7.67 -4.00 -20.10
N PRO A 129 7.83 -5.05 -19.29
CA PRO A 129 8.58 -6.22 -19.70
C PRO A 129 7.85 -6.96 -20.84
N ALA A 130 8.52 -7.91 -21.49
CA ALA A 130 7.87 -8.80 -22.45
C ALA A 130 6.69 -9.53 -21.74
N GLY A 131 5.51 -9.45 -22.32
CA GLY A 131 4.28 -9.96 -21.69
C GLY A 131 3.58 -9.00 -20.72
N GLY A 132 4.14 -7.80 -20.49
CA GLY A 132 3.53 -6.75 -19.64
C GLY A 132 3.69 -7.00 -18.16
N TRP A 133 3.06 -6.15 -17.36
CA TRP A 133 2.95 -6.30 -15.91
C TRP A 133 1.67 -7.07 -15.57
N LYS A 134 1.79 -8.11 -14.77
CA LYS A 134 0.65 -8.96 -14.38
C LYS A 134 -0.28 -8.26 -13.38
N TYR A 135 0.28 -7.47 -12.49
CA TYR A 135 -0.48 -6.74 -11.49
C TYR A 135 -0.04 -5.27 -11.43
N HIS A 136 -1.01 -4.37 -11.46
CA HIS A 136 -0.91 -2.97 -11.08
C HIS A 136 -1.63 -2.81 -9.74
N LEU A 137 -0.91 -2.42 -8.71
CA LEU A 137 -1.40 -2.38 -7.33
C LEU A 137 -1.29 -0.94 -6.80
N ARG A 138 -2.38 -0.44 -6.24
CA ARG A 138 -2.45 0.89 -5.61
C ARG A 138 -2.87 0.77 -4.16
N TYR A 139 -2.22 1.51 -3.28
CA TYR A 139 -2.63 1.61 -1.90
C TYR A 139 -3.82 2.55 -1.77
N PHE A 140 -4.87 2.06 -1.10
CA PHE A 140 -6.00 2.88 -0.68
C PHE A 140 -6.01 2.96 0.83
N GLU A 141 -5.83 4.17 1.34
CA GLU A 141 -5.93 4.39 2.78
C GLU A 141 -7.33 3.98 3.25
N LYS A 142 -7.40 3.01 4.15
CA LYS A 142 -8.66 2.73 4.84
C LYS A 142 -8.97 3.97 5.68
N LYS A 143 -9.98 4.72 5.30
CA LYS A 143 -10.53 5.72 6.21
C LYS A 143 -10.81 4.99 7.52
N ALA A 144 -10.27 5.53 8.62
CA ALA A 144 -10.62 4.99 9.93
C ALA A 144 -12.15 4.96 10.03
N THR A 145 -12.70 3.79 10.26
CA THR A 145 -14.15 3.69 10.50
C THR A 145 -14.44 4.56 11.71
N PRO A 146 -15.34 5.53 11.64
CA PRO A 146 -15.66 6.35 12.79
C PRO A 146 -16.17 5.46 13.92
N GLU A 147 -15.81 5.78 15.13
CA GLU A 147 -16.28 5.03 16.29
C GLU A 147 -17.79 5.22 16.48
N ILE A 148 -18.51 4.15 16.79
CA ILE A 148 -19.93 4.22 17.13
C ILE A 148 -20.04 4.75 18.56
N THR A 149 -20.13 6.06 18.69
CA THR A 149 -20.23 6.76 19.97
C THR A 149 -21.69 7.05 20.35
N ASP A 150 -21.95 7.27 21.63
CA ASP A 150 -23.26 7.75 22.10
C ASP A 150 -23.68 9.07 21.45
N ASN A 151 -22.73 9.93 21.14
CA ASN A 151 -23.00 11.18 20.41
C ASN A 151 -23.53 10.90 19.00
N LEU A 152 -22.90 9.98 18.27
CA LEU A 152 -23.38 9.55 16.95
C LEU A 152 -24.82 9.00 17.03
N ILE A 153 -25.11 8.15 18.01
CA ILE A 153 -26.45 7.59 18.22
C ILE A 153 -27.48 8.71 18.48
N ASN A 154 -27.15 9.68 19.32
CA ASN A 154 -28.00 10.85 19.57
C ASN A 154 -28.22 11.71 18.33
N GLU A 155 -27.19 11.92 17.51
CA GLU A 155 -27.29 12.64 16.23
C GLU A 155 -28.22 11.91 15.25
N VAL A 156 -28.16 10.57 15.20
CA VAL A 156 -29.07 9.76 14.37
C VAL A 156 -30.51 9.89 14.88
N ILE A 157 -30.74 9.85 16.20
CA ILE A 157 -32.07 10.03 16.82
C ILE A 157 -32.64 11.41 16.49
N ARG A 158 -31.82 12.46 16.51
CA ARG A 158 -32.22 13.84 16.16
C ARG A 158 -32.45 14.03 14.67
N GLY A 159 -32.30 13.01 13.83
CA GLY A 159 -32.57 13.07 12.40
C GLY A 159 -31.46 13.69 11.53
N LYS A 160 -30.26 13.98 12.09
CA LYS A 160 -29.14 14.60 11.35
C LYS A 160 -28.76 13.83 10.07
N TYR A 161 -28.95 12.52 10.07
CA TYR A 161 -28.62 11.65 8.95
C TYR A 161 -29.83 11.25 8.09
N GLY A 162 -31.01 11.84 8.33
CA GLY A 162 -32.24 11.47 7.64
C GLY A 162 -32.78 10.11 8.07
N ASN A 163 -33.61 9.48 7.24
CA ASN A 163 -34.27 8.21 7.51
C ASN A 163 -34.04 7.18 6.39
N GLY A 164 -34.22 5.90 6.71
CA GLY A 164 -34.21 4.81 5.72
C GLY A 164 -32.95 4.79 4.85
N ALA A 165 -33.12 4.85 3.53
CA ALA A 165 -32.04 4.79 2.55
C ALA A 165 -31.07 5.98 2.67
N GLU A 166 -31.59 7.20 2.88
CA GLU A 166 -30.77 8.41 3.03
C GLU A 166 -29.80 8.29 4.21
N ARG A 167 -30.28 7.81 5.35
CA ARG A 167 -29.45 7.55 6.54
C ARG A 167 -28.33 6.56 6.20
N LYS A 168 -28.68 5.48 5.52
CA LYS A 168 -27.72 4.45 5.13
C LYS A 168 -26.61 5.02 4.25
N GLU A 169 -26.95 5.83 3.25
CA GLU A 169 -25.99 6.48 2.37
C GLU A 169 -25.08 7.46 3.10
N LYS A 170 -25.65 8.32 3.97
CA LYS A 170 -24.87 9.29 4.74
C LYS A 170 -23.88 8.60 5.68
N LEU A 171 -24.31 7.53 6.36
CA LEU A 171 -23.42 6.75 7.24
C LEU A 171 -22.34 6.00 6.43
N LYS A 172 -22.65 5.49 5.23
CA LYS A 172 -21.64 4.94 4.31
C LYS A 172 -20.59 5.98 3.90
N LYS A 173 -21.01 7.20 3.59
CA LYS A 173 -20.09 8.31 3.26
C LYS A 173 -19.15 8.66 4.42
N LEU A 174 -19.57 8.43 5.67
CA LEU A 174 -18.72 8.56 6.85
C LEU A 174 -17.74 7.37 7.03
N GLY A 175 -17.90 6.28 6.29
CA GLY A 175 -17.02 5.12 6.33
C GLY A 175 -17.57 3.91 7.07
N PHE A 176 -18.84 3.92 7.53
CA PHE A 176 -19.46 2.77 8.16
C PHE A 176 -19.83 1.68 7.14
N SER A 177 -19.53 0.43 7.45
CA SER A 177 -19.98 -0.75 6.70
C SER A 177 -21.46 -1.03 6.91
N ASP A 178 -22.07 -1.84 6.03
CA ASP A 178 -23.47 -2.26 6.20
C ASP A 178 -23.75 -2.98 7.54
N ALA A 179 -22.77 -3.75 8.05
CA ALA A 179 -22.87 -4.40 9.35
C ALA A 179 -22.89 -3.39 10.51
N GLU A 180 -22.03 -2.38 10.45
CA GLU A 180 -21.98 -1.31 11.45
C GLU A 180 -23.21 -0.41 11.39
N ILE A 181 -23.75 -0.13 10.21
CA ILE A 181 -25.00 0.61 10.05
C ILE A 181 -26.18 -0.15 10.69
N LYS A 182 -26.24 -1.47 10.54
CA LYS A 182 -27.21 -2.32 11.25
C LYS A 182 -27.03 -2.23 12.77
N LYS A 183 -25.79 -2.24 13.26
CA LYS A 183 -25.48 -2.07 14.68
C LYS A 183 -25.91 -0.71 15.21
N ILE A 184 -25.63 0.39 14.46
CA ILE A 184 -26.08 1.75 14.79
C ILE A 184 -27.61 1.77 14.91
N GLN A 185 -28.33 1.20 13.94
CA GLN A 185 -29.79 1.17 13.97
C GLN A 185 -30.35 0.38 15.19
N SER A 186 -29.71 -0.73 15.53
CA SER A 186 -30.07 -1.50 16.74
C SER A 186 -29.91 -0.67 18.01
N LEU A 187 -28.78 0.04 18.15
CA LEU A 187 -28.53 0.92 19.29
C LEU A 187 -29.51 2.09 19.38
N VAL A 188 -29.83 2.71 18.23
CA VAL A 188 -30.88 3.74 18.15
C VAL A 188 -32.22 3.21 18.64
N ASN A 189 -32.64 2.04 18.14
CA ASN A 189 -33.92 1.43 18.55
C ASN A 189 -33.97 1.09 20.03
N LYS A 190 -32.83 0.60 20.60
CA LYS A 190 -32.72 0.33 22.04
C LYS A 190 -32.90 1.61 22.85
N LYS A 191 -32.17 2.67 22.50
CA LYS A 191 -32.21 3.96 23.23
C LYS A 191 -33.60 4.62 23.18
N LEU A 192 -34.28 4.54 22.04
CA LEU A 192 -35.66 5.05 21.90
C LEU A 192 -36.68 4.29 22.76
N LYS A 193 -36.46 3.00 23.04
CA LYS A 193 -37.30 2.21 23.95
C LYS A 193 -37.08 2.56 25.44
N GLU A 194 -35.85 2.91 25.80
CA GLU A 194 -35.49 3.33 27.16
C GLU A 194 -36.08 4.68 27.54
N VAL A 195 -36.21 5.61 26.59
CA VAL A 195 -36.79 6.97 26.79
C VAL A 195 -38.33 6.92 26.90
N LYS A 196 -38.98 5.84 26.43
CA LYS A 196 -40.44 5.67 26.43
C LYS A 196 -40.97 4.96 27.68
N LYS A 197 -40.09 4.54 28.59
CA LYS A 197 -40.42 3.98 29.90
C LYS A 197 -40.27 5.02 30.99
#